data_74d59f69d0aea46986245e8e90af8e64
#
_entry.id   74d59f69d0aea46986245e8e90af8e64
#
_cell.length_a   1.000
_cell.length_b   1.000
_cell.length_c   1.000
_cell.angle_alpha   90.00
_cell.angle_beta   90.00
_cell.angle_gamma   90.00
#
_symmetry.space_group_name_H-M   'P 1'
#
loop_
_entity.id
_entity.type
_entity.pdbx_description
1 polymer ?
#
loop_
_entity_poly.entity_id
_entity_poly.type
_entity_poly.pdbx_seq_one_letter_code
_entity_poly.pdbx_strand_id
1 'polypeptide(L)'
;MIRPVLMLAAAAALSACAMAPREAPAPDVVARWDHRPEAAEWNDAAMRALQGPGAAMLALQPADAETFCPGYDSAGPEGRAAFWVAFMSGLARYESGHRPEAAGAGGRYQGLLQISPATARFHGCEMTSPRGLYDGATNVACAVRIAARAVTRDRVVASGRGGMAADWPPLRDPAKRDEIAAFTRAIPACQG
;
A
#
# COMPACT_ATOMS: atom_id res chain seq x y z
N MET A 1 -46.56 -62.81 29.30
CA MET A 1 -46.16 -62.14 28.06
C MET A 1 -46.04 -60.69 28.35
N ILE A 2 -44.82 -60.22 28.57
CA ILE A 2 -44.51 -58.78 28.97
C ILE A 2 -43.87 -58.15 27.75
N ARG A 3 -44.49 -57.10 27.19
CA ARG A 3 -43.97 -56.30 26.07
C ARG A 3 -43.08 -55.19 26.62
N PRO A 4 -41.87 -55.01 26.12
CA PRO A 4 -41.07 -53.82 26.50
C PRO A 4 -41.53 -52.58 25.68
N VAL A 5 -41.73 -51.48 26.40
CA VAL A 5 -41.98 -50.16 25.83
C VAL A 5 -40.62 -49.52 25.52
N LEU A 6 -40.39 -49.26 24.25
CA LEU A 6 -39.17 -48.55 23.77
C LEU A 6 -39.42 -47.05 23.93
N MET A 7 -38.69 -46.42 24.87
CA MET A 7 -38.64 -44.93 24.94
C MET A 7 -37.60 -44.37 23.95
N LEU A 8 -38.08 -43.61 22.97
CA LEU A 8 -37.24 -42.85 22.06
C LEU A 8 -36.86 -41.52 22.77
N ALA A 9 -35.59 -41.37 23.10
CA ALA A 9 -35.05 -40.05 23.54
C ALA A 9 -34.66 -39.22 22.33
N ALA A 10 -35.39 -38.12 22.08
CA ALA A 10 -35.03 -37.17 21.05
C ALA A 10 -33.95 -36.21 21.60
N ALA A 11 -32.72 -36.29 21.08
CA ALA A 11 -31.67 -35.34 21.37
C ALA A 11 -31.86 -34.13 20.48
N ALA A 12 -32.23 -32.98 21.07
CA ALA A 12 -32.25 -31.69 20.41
C ALA A 12 -30.83 -31.14 20.30
N ALA A 13 -30.27 -31.11 19.08
CA ALA A 13 -28.99 -30.45 18.79
C ALA A 13 -29.21 -28.95 18.73
N LEU A 14 -28.74 -28.21 19.74
CA LEU A 14 -28.63 -26.76 19.72
C LEU A 14 -27.47 -26.37 18.81
N SER A 15 -27.75 -25.97 17.59
CA SER A 15 -26.76 -25.30 16.70
C SER A 15 -26.48 -23.91 17.24
N ALA A 16 -25.37 -23.74 17.95
CA ALA A 16 -24.83 -22.43 18.27
C ALA A 16 -24.23 -21.83 16.99
N CYS A 17 -24.92 -20.89 16.37
CA CYS A 17 -24.33 -20.02 15.35
C CYS A 17 -23.25 -19.19 16.01
N ALA A 18 -21.98 -19.61 15.89
CA ALA A 18 -20.84 -18.76 16.23
C ALA A 18 -20.84 -17.59 15.27
N MET A 19 -21.19 -16.40 15.75
CA MET A 19 -20.99 -15.16 15.01
C MET A 19 -19.47 -14.99 14.84
N ALA A 20 -19.02 -15.03 13.57
CA ALA A 20 -17.64 -14.65 13.26
C ALA A 20 -17.35 -13.23 13.77
N PRO A 21 -16.18 -12.99 14.33
CA PRO A 21 -15.78 -11.63 14.73
C PRO A 21 -15.98 -10.69 13.55
N ARG A 22 -16.73 -9.61 13.80
CA ARG A 22 -16.90 -8.57 12.77
C ARG A 22 -15.54 -7.91 12.58
N GLU A 23 -14.95 -8.11 11.41
CA GLU A 23 -13.71 -7.44 11.02
C GLU A 23 -13.91 -5.92 11.18
N ALA A 24 -12.99 -5.25 11.87
CA ALA A 24 -13.04 -3.81 12.01
C ALA A 24 -13.03 -3.19 10.59
N PRO A 25 -13.79 -2.11 10.34
CA PRO A 25 -13.73 -1.46 9.03
C PRO A 25 -12.28 -1.06 8.75
N ALA A 26 -11.82 -1.36 7.52
CA ALA A 26 -10.50 -0.96 7.08
C ALA A 26 -10.34 0.56 7.27
N PRO A 27 -9.17 1.04 7.74
CA PRO A 27 -8.97 2.46 7.94
C PRO A 27 -9.14 3.20 6.62
N ASP A 28 -9.77 4.38 6.66
CA ASP A 28 -9.91 5.24 5.49
C ASP A 28 -8.52 5.55 4.93
N VAL A 29 -8.32 5.18 3.68
CA VAL A 29 -7.09 5.51 2.95
C VAL A 29 -7.15 6.97 2.54
N VAL A 30 -6.25 7.78 3.11
CA VAL A 30 -6.10 9.20 2.76
C VAL A 30 -4.90 9.36 1.83
N ALA A 31 -5.13 9.87 0.64
CA ALA A 31 -4.07 10.05 -0.35
C ALA A 31 -4.03 11.47 -0.92
N ARG A 32 -2.85 11.95 -1.28
CA ARG A 32 -2.70 13.29 -1.87
C ARG A 32 -3.33 13.43 -3.25
N TRP A 33 -3.57 12.32 -3.91
CA TRP A 33 -4.27 12.26 -5.21
C TRP A 33 -5.79 12.13 -5.10
N ASP A 34 -6.41 12.23 -3.90
CA ASP A 34 -7.87 12.05 -3.70
C ASP A 34 -8.73 13.06 -4.46
N HIS A 35 -8.13 14.17 -4.92
CA HIS A 35 -8.78 15.12 -5.83
C HIS A 35 -8.93 14.61 -7.28
N ARG A 36 -8.34 13.46 -7.60
CA ARG A 36 -8.41 12.85 -8.94
C ARG A 36 -9.61 11.91 -9.04
N PRO A 37 -10.33 11.89 -10.17
CA PRO A 37 -11.46 10.97 -10.36
C PRO A 37 -11.05 9.50 -10.32
N GLU A 38 -9.79 9.18 -10.64
CA GLU A 38 -9.24 7.82 -10.65
C GLU A 38 -8.67 7.39 -9.28
N ALA A 39 -8.74 8.23 -8.25
CA ALA A 39 -8.07 8.01 -6.96
C ALA A 39 -8.46 6.68 -6.30
N ALA A 40 -9.74 6.32 -6.32
CA ALA A 40 -10.22 5.07 -5.75
C ALA A 40 -9.57 3.85 -6.43
N GLU A 41 -9.44 3.86 -7.75
CA GLU A 41 -8.80 2.80 -8.52
C GLU A 41 -7.30 2.66 -8.16
N TRP A 42 -6.61 3.79 -7.98
CA TRP A 42 -5.19 3.81 -7.59
C TRP A 42 -4.98 3.33 -6.16
N ASN A 43 -5.85 3.74 -5.23
CA ASN A 43 -5.84 3.27 -3.84
C ASN A 43 -6.05 1.75 -3.78
N ASP A 44 -7.04 1.23 -4.49
CA ASP A 44 -7.31 -0.21 -4.58
C ASP A 44 -6.15 -1.00 -5.18
N ALA A 45 -5.53 -0.48 -6.25
CA ALA A 45 -4.36 -1.12 -6.86
C ALA A 45 -3.16 -1.15 -5.91
N ALA A 46 -2.91 -0.04 -5.20
CA ALA A 46 -1.85 0.03 -4.20
C ALA A 46 -2.09 -0.95 -3.05
N MET A 47 -3.31 -0.98 -2.49
CA MET A 47 -3.69 -1.87 -1.40
C MET A 47 -3.52 -3.35 -1.79
N ARG A 48 -4.01 -3.75 -2.97
CA ARG A 48 -3.82 -5.12 -3.47
C ARG A 48 -2.34 -5.46 -3.66
N ALA A 49 -1.55 -4.54 -4.21
CA ALA A 49 -0.11 -4.76 -4.40
C ALA A 49 0.64 -4.85 -3.06
N LEU A 50 0.24 -4.09 -2.05
CA LEU A 50 0.79 -4.14 -0.70
C LEU A 50 0.49 -5.47 0.00
N GLN A 51 -0.70 -6.05 -0.21
CA GLN A 51 -1.07 -7.37 0.31
C GLN A 51 -0.41 -8.53 -0.45
N GLY A 52 0.03 -8.29 -1.68
CA GLY A 52 0.74 -9.25 -2.54
C GLY A 52 2.26 -9.05 -2.52
N PRO A 53 2.86 -8.52 -3.61
CA PRO A 53 4.31 -8.34 -3.71
C PRO A 53 4.91 -7.39 -2.66
N GLY A 54 4.10 -6.53 -2.04
CA GLY A 54 4.47 -5.60 -0.98
C GLY A 54 4.38 -6.16 0.44
N ALA A 55 3.85 -7.37 0.64
CA ALA A 55 3.55 -7.91 1.97
C ALA A 55 4.77 -7.93 2.93
N ALA A 56 5.95 -8.23 2.40
CA ALA A 56 7.18 -8.20 3.20
C ALA A 56 7.51 -6.79 3.74
N MET A 57 7.15 -5.73 3.00
CA MET A 57 7.32 -4.35 3.44
C MET A 57 6.34 -4.00 4.58
N LEU A 58 5.10 -4.51 4.54
CA LEU A 58 4.13 -4.30 5.62
C LEU A 58 4.54 -4.99 6.93
N ALA A 59 5.21 -6.14 6.84
CA ALA A 59 5.69 -6.87 8.00
C ALA A 59 6.93 -6.23 8.64
N LEU A 60 7.62 -5.34 7.92
CA LEU A 60 8.84 -4.70 8.39
C LEU A 60 8.53 -3.46 9.25
N GLN A 61 9.42 -3.20 10.23
CA GLN A 61 9.51 -1.93 10.95
C GLN A 61 10.76 -1.19 10.45
N PRO A 62 10.61 -0.24 9.49
CA PRO A 62 11.74 0.53 9.01
C PRO A 62 12.31 1.44 10.10
N ALA A 63 13.64 1.56 10.19
CA ALA A 63 14.31 2.28 11.25
C ALA A 63 13.97 3.79 11.31
N ASP A 64 13.49 4.36 10.21
CA ASP A 64 13.06 5.76 10.08
C ASP A 64 11.53 5.92 9.97
N ALA A 65 10.76 4.87 10.29
CA ALA A 65 9.30 4.89 10.15
C ALA A 65 8.64 6.03 10.95
N GLU A 66 9.09 6.27 12.20
CA GLU A 66 8.56 7.34 13.05
C GLU A 66 8.67 8.74 12.43
N THR A 67 9.69 8.97 11.61
CA THR A 67 9.86 10.24 10.89
C THR A 67 8.66 10.53 9.98
N PHE A 68 8.08 9.50 9.40
CA PHE A 68 7.00 9.60 8.42
C PHE A 68 5.63 9.25 9.01
N CYS A 69 5.58 8.38 10.01
CA CYS A 69 4.36 7.85 10.60
C CYS A 69 4.61 7.46 12.06
N PRO A 70 4.41 8.35 13.04
CA PRO A 70 4.67 8.06 14.46
C PRO A 70 3.94 6.83 14.98
N GLY A 71 2.72 6.57 14.51
CA GLY A 71 1.93 5.39 14.87
C GLY A 71 2.26 4.12 14.09
N TYR A 72 3.32 4.07 13.26
CA TYR A 72 3.60 2.94 12.36
C TYR A 72 3.73 1.60 13.11
N ASP A 73 4.40 1.59 14.26
CA ASP A 73 4.66 0.37 15.01
C ASP A 73 3.38 -0.22 15.63
N SER A 74 2.48 0.65 16.08
CA SER A 74 1.17 0.27 16.64
C SER A 74 0.11 0.01 15.56
N ALA A 75 0.31 0.52 14.34
CA ALA A 75 -0.59 0.31 13.23
C ALA A 75 -0.58 -1.16 12.78
N GLY A 76 -1.75 -1.76 12.69
CA GLY A 76 -1.91 -3.07 12.08
C GLY A 76 -1.56 -3.08 10.59
N PRO A 77 -1.59 -4.25 9.94
CA PRO A 77 -1.24 -4.36 8.51
C PRO A 77 -1.98 -3.38 7.60
N GLU A 78 -3.26 -3.12 7.87
CA GLU A 78 -4.09 -2.18 7.09
C GLU A 78 -3.68 -0.73 7.33
N GLY A 79 -3.38 -0.34 8.57
CA GLY A 79 -2.88 1.00 8.87
C GLY A 79 -1.51 1.27 8.25
N ARG A 80 -0.62 0.27 8.26
CA ARG A 80 0.66 0.33 7.55
C ARG A 80 0.47 0.44 6.04
N ALA A 81 -0.50 -0.29 5.47
CA ALA A 81 -0.83 -0.19 4.06
C ALA A 81 -1.35 1.21 3.71
N ALA A 82 -2.24 1.78 4.52
CA ALA A 82 -2.74 3.14 4.35
C ALA A 82 -1.59 4.18 4.39
N PHE A 83 -0.62 4.01 5.31
CA PHE A 83 0.59 4.84 5.31
C PHE A 83 1.34 4.76 3.99
N TRP A 84 1.59 3.56 3.45
CA TRP A 84 2.33 3.41 2.20
C TRP A 84 1.60 4.00 0.99
N VAL A 85 0.26 3.90 0.94
CA VAL A 85 -0.54 4.58 -0.11
C VAL A 85 -0.38 6.10 0.01
N ALA A 86 -0.52 6.64 1.22
CA ALA A 86 -0.33 8.07 1.48
C ALA A 86 1.08 8.54 1.07
N PHE A 87 2.11 7.79 1.44
CA PHE A 87 3.51 8.09 1.10
C PHE A 87 3.73 8.13 -0.42
N MET A 88 3.25 7.10 -1.13
CA MET A 88 3.36 7.05 -2.60
C MET A 88 2.59 8.18 -3.28
N SER A 89 1.43 8.55 -2.75
CA SER A 89 0.65 9.67 -3.28
C SER A 89 1.37 11.01 -3.09
N GLY A 90 2.03 11.18 -1.95
CA GLY A 90 2.89 12.33 -1.69
C GLY A 90 4.07 12.42 -2.65
N LEU A 91 4.72 11.28 -2.92
CA LEU A 91 5.81 11.18 -3.88
C LEU A 91 5.35 11.47 -5.32
N ALA A 92 4.19 10.94 -5.73
CA ALA A 92 3.63 11.14 -7.06
C ALA A 92 3.38 12.62 -7.40
N ARG A 93 3.15 13.46 -6.39
CA ARG A 93 3.08 14.91 -6.59
C ARG A 93 4.35 15.47 -7.22
N TYR A 94 5.52 14.99 -6.80
CA TYR A 94 6.82 15.46 -7.29
C TYR A 94 7.27 14.77 -8.57
N GLU A 95 6.78 13.55 -8.82
CA GLU A 95 7.13 12.79 -10.01
C GLU A 95 6.30 13.19 -11.24
N SER A 96 5.00 13.35 -11.08
CA SER A 96 4.09 13.59 -12.20
C SER A 96 3.07 14.71 -11.98
N GLY A 97 2.96 15.25 -10.74
CA GLY A 97 1.82 16.09 -10.36
C GLY A 97 0.50 15.33 -10.41
N HIS A 98 0.51 14.03 -10.05
CA HIS A 98 -0.63 13.11 -10.11
C HIS A 98 -1.22 12.92 -11.51
N ARG A 99 -0.40 12.96 -12.55
CA ARG A 99 -0.81 12.77 -13.94
C ARG A 99 -0.34 11.40 -14.44
N PRO A 100 -1.25 10.44 -14.66
CA PRO A 100 -0.88 9.10 -15.12
C PRO A 100 -0.28 9.10 -16.54
N GLU A 101 -0.62 10.10 -17.38
CA GLU A 101 -0.09 10.28 -18.72
C GLU A 101 1.29 10.98 -18.79
N ALA A 102 1.87 11.32 -17.64
CA ALA A 102 3.13 12.05 -17.60
C ALA A 102 4.30 11.25 -18.22
N ALA A 103 5.09 11.93 -19.04
CA ALA A 103 6.26 11.37 -19.73
C ALA A 103 7.49 12.23 -19.44
N GLY A 104 8.38 11.76 -18.58
CA GLY A 104 9.63 12.43 -18.23
C GLY A 104 10.80 12.02 -19.13
N ALA A 105 11.78 12.92 -19.30
CA ALA A 105 13.00 12.69 -20.06
C ALA A 105 12.74 12.08 -21.46
N GLY A 106 11.83 12.69 -22.22
CA GLY A 106 11.49 12.21 -23.58
C GLY A 106 10.77 10.86 -23.60
N GLY A 107 9.97 10.53 -22.57
CA GLY A 107 9.22 9.28 -22.48
C GLY A 107 9.98 8.14 -21.81
N ARG A 108 11.21 8.38 -21.33
CA ARG A 108 11.99 7.37 -20.60
C ARG A 108 11.33 6.99 -19.29
N TYR A 109 10.73 7.94 -18.59
CA TYR A 109 10.01 7.75 -17.33
C TYR A 109 8.52 8.01 -17.56
N GLN A 110 7.68 7.15 -17.03
CA GLN A 110 6.28 7.07 -17.39
C GLN A 110 5.37 7.00 -16.16
N GLY A 111 4.24 7.70 -16.24
CA GLY A 111 3.12 7.58 -15.33
C GLY A 111 3.31 8.27 -13.98
N LEU A 112 2.46 7.90 -13.01
CA LEU A 112 2.34 8.56 -11.71
C LEU A 112 3.66 8.65 -10.94
N LEU A 113 4.41 7.56 -10.88
CA LEU A 113 5.68 7.42 -10.14
C LEU A 113 6.90 7.41 -11.06
N GLN A 114 6.75 7.85 -12.31
CA GLN A 114 7.84 8.03 -13.28
C GLN A 114 8.77 6.82 -13.39
N ILE A 115 8.20 5.66 -13.65
CA ILE A 115 8.92 4.39 -13.76
C ILE A 115 9.39 4.18 -15.20
N SER A 116 10.64 3.75 -15.40
CA SER A 116 11.10 3.37 -16.73
C SER A 116 10.63 1.96 -17.10
N PRO A 117 10.35 1.66 -18.40
CA PRO A 117 10.03 0.30 -18.81
C PRO A 117 11.15 -0.71 -18.50
N ALA A 118 12.40 -0.28 -18.47
CA ALA A 118 13.54 -1.13 -18.06
C ALA A 118 13.47 -1.49 -16.58
N THR A 119 13.20 -0.51 -15.71
CA THR A 119 12.99 -0.72 -14.27
C THR A 119 11.80 -1.65 -14.02
N ALA A 120 10.68 -1.41 -14.69
CA ALA A 120 9.50 -2.24 -14.55
C ALA A 120 9.78 -3.71 -14.92
N ARG A 121 10.47 -3.96 -16.03
CA ARG A 121 10.88 -5.32 -16.41
C ARG A 121 11.84 -5.97 -15.39
N PHE A 122 12.85 -5.21 -14.92
CA PHE A 122 13.82 -5.70 -13.93
C PHE A 122 13.14 -6.13 -12.63
N HIS A 123 12.10 -5.40 -12.21
CA HIS A 123 11.33 -5.72 -11.01
C HIS A 123 10.19 -6.72 -11.25
N GLY A 124 9.97 -7.16 -12.50
CA GLY A 124 8.90 -8.09 -12.84
C GLY A 124 7.51 -7.49 -12.66
N CYS A 125 7.35 -6.20 -12.97
CA CYS A 125 6.05 -5.56 -12.92
C CYS A 125 5.11 -6.11 -13.99
N GLU A 126 3.88 -6.39 -13.59
CA GLU A 126 2.83 -6.84 -14.51
C GLU A 126 2.20 -5.64 -15.22
N MET A 127 2.13 -5.70 -16.54
CA MET A 127 1.43 -4.69 -17.35
C MET A 127 -0.04 -5.11 -17.50
N THR A 128 -0.85 -4.76 -16.51
CA THR A 128 -2.26 -5.17 -16.46
C THR A 128 -3.18 -4.38 -17.37
N SER A 129 -2.68 -3.29 -17.98
CA SER A 129 -3.40 -2.42 -18.90
C SER A 129 -2.68 -2.31 -20.24
N PRO A 130 -3.38 -2.19 -21.38
CA PRO A 130 -2.78 -1.86 -22.68
C PRO A 130 -2.02 -0.52 -22.66
N ARG A 131 -2.35 0.39 -21.74
CA ARG A 131 -1.64 1.66 -21.54
C ARG A 131 -0.30 1.48 -20.81
N GLY A 132 -0.02 0.28 -20.28
CA GLY A 132 1.22 -0.03 -19.54
C GLY A 132 1.43 0.92 -18.38
N LEU A 133 2.62 1.50 -18.26
CA LEU A 133 2.98 2.42 -17.19
C LEU A 133 2.25 3.79 -17.22
N TYR A 134 1.54 4.11 -18.31
CA TYR A 134 0.66 5.28 -18.39
C TYR A 134 -0.74 5.01 -17.82
N ASP A 135 -1.00 3.82 -17.36
CA ASP A 135 -2.15 3.46 -16.53
C ASP A 135 -1.80 3.66 -15.06
N GLY A 136 -2.60 4.46 -14.34
CA GLY A 136 -2.27 4.84 -12.96
C GLY A 136 -2.25 3.65 -12.01
N ALA A 137 -3.20 2.75 -12.12
CA ALA A 137 -3.29 1.55 -11.29
C ALA A 137 -2.10 0.60 -11.52
N THR A 138 -1.75 0.35 -12.80
CA THR A 138 -0.58 -0.44 -13.18
C THR A 138 0.71 0.20 -12.66
N ASN A 139 0.84 1.53 -12.79
CA ASN A 139 2.02 2.27 -12.34
C ASN A 139 2.22 2.20 -10.83
N VAL A 140 1.17 2.42 -10.06
CA VAL A 140 1.20 2.36 -8.59
C VAL A 140 1.50 0.93 -8.12
N ALA A 141 0.89 -0.09 -8.69
CA ALA A 141 1.17 -1.49 -8.35
C ALA A 141 2.65 -1.86 -8.61
N CYS A 142 3.21 -1.36 -9.73
CA CYS A 142 4.64 -1.51 -10.03
C CYS A 142 5.51 -0.77 -9.01
N ALA A 143 5.15 0.47 -8.63
CA ALA A 143 5.87 1.24 -7.63
C ALA A 143 5.92 0.53 -6.27
N VAL A 144 4.82 -0.09 -5.82
CA VAL A 144 4.79 -0.92 -4.60
C VAL A 144 5.81 -2.05 -4.69
N ARG A 145 5.89 -2.75 -5.82
CA ARG A 145 6.84 -3.85 -6.01
C ARG A 145 8.31 -3.38 -5.95
N ILE A 146 8.61 -2.23 -6.54
CA ILE A 146 9.94 -1.60 -6.48
C ILE A 146 10.26 -1.18 -5.04
N ALA A 147 9.34 -0.46 -4.40
CA ALA A 147 9.48 0.01 -3.03
C ALA A 147 9.71 -1.15 -2.04
N ALA A 148 8.94 -2.24 -2.16
CA ALA A 148 9.08 -3.40 -1.31
C ALA A 148 10.51 -3.99 -1.34
N ARG A 149 11.12 -4.07 -2.52
CA ARG A 149 12.52 -4.52 -2.63
C ARG A 149 13.50 -3.56 -1.99
N ALA A 150 13.35 -2.25 -2.24
CA ALA A 150 14.25 -1.26 -1.70
C ALA A 150 14.14 -1.16 -0.16
N VAL A 151 12.92 -1.08 0.36
CA VAL A 151 12.67 -0.94 1.80
C VAL A 151 13.08 -2.20 2.57
N THR A 152 12.79 -3.40 2.06
CA THR A 152 13.19 -4.64 2.74
C THR A 152 14.69 -4.85 2.73
N ARG A 153 15.40 -4.44 1.66
CA ARG A 153 16.86 -4.49 1.57
C ARG A 153 17.52 -3.54 2.57
N ASP A 154 17.06 -2.29 2.59
CA ASP A 154 17.73 -1.19 3.30
C ASP A 154 17.17 -0.98 4.71
N ARG A 155 15.99 -1.55 5.03
CA ARG A 155 15.29 -1.46 6.31
C ARG A 155 14.96 -0.01 6.74
N VAL A 156 14.79 0.88 5.77
CA VAL A 156 14.38 2.28 5.95
C VAL A 156 13.31 2.65 4.93
N VAL A 157 12.45 3.62 5.27
CA VAL A 157 11.48 4.21 4.34
C VAL A 157 12.20 5.02 3.27
N ALA A 158 12.96 6.06 3.70
CA ALA A 158 13.70 6.94 2.81
C ALA A 158 14.79 7.71 3.59
N SER A 159 15.97 7.13 3.74
CA SER A 159 17.10 7.75 4.43
C SER A 159 18.33 7.82 3.51
N GLY A 160 18.87 9.00 3.31
CA GLY A 160 19.99 9.23 2.41
C GLY A 160 19.69 8.78 0.98
N ARG A 161 20.30 7.67 0.54
CA ARG A 161 20.02 6.98 -0.72
C ARG A 161 19.40 5.59 -0.51
N GLY A 162 18.98 5.26 0.72
CA GLY A 162 18.37 3.97 1.07
C GLY A 162 16.84 4.01 0.99
N GLY A 163 16.24 2.81 1.03
CA GLY A 163 14.80 2.65 0.88
C GLY A 163 14.30 3.20 -0.45
N MET A 164 13.15 3.83 -0.44
CA MET A 164 12.58 4.43 -1.65
C MET A 164 13.45 5.56 -2.24
N ALA A 165 14.33 6.20 -1.46
CA ALA A 165 15.23 7.21 -2.00
C ALA A 165 16.30 6.64 -2.95
N ALA A 166 16.47 5.32 -3.01
CA ALA A 166 17.33 4.66 -4.00
C ALA A 166 16.83 4.87 -5.43
N ASP A 167 15.52 4.71 -5.62
CA ASP A 167 14.87 4.73 -6.93
C ASP A 167 14.20 6.07 -7.25
N TRP A 168 13.82 6.86 -6.23
CA TRP A 168 13.11 8.12 -6.40
C TRP A 168 13.91 9.33 -5.87
N PRO A 169 14.58 10.09 -6.78
CA PRO A 169 15.40 11.24 -6.41
C PRO A 169 14.72 12.35 -5.59
N PRO A 170 13.41 12.65 -5.74
CA PRO A 170 12.76 13.64 -4.89
C PRO A 170 12.88 13.38 -3.39
N LEU A 171 13.00 12.11 -2.98
CA LEU A 171 13.17 11.72 -1.58
C LEU A 171 14.57 12.04 -1.01
N ARG A 172 15.54 12.39 -1.86
CA ARG A 172 16.88 12.86 -1.47
C ARG A 172 16.91 14.38 -1.19
N ASP A 173 15.89 15.09 -1.65
CA ASP A 173 15.69 16.50 -1.37
C ASP A 173 15.00 16.64 0.01
N PRO A 174 15.66 17.26 1.01
CA PRO A 174 15.10 17.36 2.36
C PRO A 174 13.73 18.05 2.39
N ALA A 175 13.56 19.16 1.64
CA ALA A 175 12.31 19.91 1.66
C ALA A 175 11.13 19.08 1.13
N LYS A 176 11.32 18.32 0.05
CA LYS A 176 10.30 17.46 -0.52
C LYS A 176 10.00 16.27 0.40
N ARG A 177 11.04 15.64 0.93
CA ARG A 177 10.89 14.53 1.88
C ARG A 177 10.15 14.96 3.14
N ASP A 178 10.50 16.13 3.70
CA ASP A 178 9.87 16.66 4.92
C ASP A 178 8.41 17.06 4.68
N GLU A 179 8.06 17.53 3.48
CA GLU A 179 6.68 17.82 3.10
C GLU A 179 5.86 16.53 2.95
N ILE A 180 6.43 15.47 2.37
CA ILE A 180 5.79 14.15 2.33
C ILE A 180 5.60 13.62 3.76
N ALA A 181 6.62 13.72 4.61
CA ALA A 181 6.55 13.31 6.00
C ALA A 181 5.48 14.10 6.79
N ALA A 182 5.37 15.40 6.58
CA ALA A 182 4.33 16.21 7.21
C ALA A 182 2.92 15.75 6.82
N PHE A 183 2.72 15.41 5.56
CA PHE A 183 1.44 14.86 5.08
C PHE A 183 1.14 13.49 5.69
N THR A 184 2.09 12.56 5.65
CA THR A 184 1.86 11.20 6.15
C THR A 184 1.68 11.14 7.66
N ARG A 185 2.36 11.99 8.43
CA ARG A 185 2.13 12.12 9.88
C ARG A 185 0.72 12.57 10.23
N ALA A 186 0.05 13.30 9.35
CA ALA A 186 -1.29 13.86 9.61
C ALA A 186 -2.44 12.87 9.31
N ILE A 187 -2.19 11.74 8.63
CA ILE A 187 -3.25 10.77 8.34
C ILE A 187 -3.66 9.99 9.59
N PRO A 188 -4.93 9.55 9.72
CA PRO A 188 -5.42 8.82 10.90
C PRO A 188 -4.58 7.59 11.25
N ALA A 189 -4.16 6.82 10.26
CA ALA A 189 -3.35 5.61 10.45
C ALA A 189 -1.98 5.86 11.10
N CYS A 190 -1.49 7.09 11.13
CA CYS A 190 -0.19 7.49 11.68
C CYS A 190 -0.28 8.25 13.01
N GLN A 191 -1.49 8.48 13.54
CA GLN A 191 -1.68 9.24 14.77
C GLN A 191 -1.46 8.41 16.06
N GLY A 192 -1.46 7.09 16.00
CA GLY A 192 -1.22 6.17 17.12
C GLY A 192 -2.45 5.92 17.98
#